data_50d096eef7df5aa5e94b6046baea718b
#
_entry.id   50d096eef7df5aa5e94b6046baea718b
#
_cell.length_a   1.000
_cell.length_b   1.000
_cell.length_c   1.000
_cell.angle_alpha   90.00
_cell.angle_beta   90.00
_cell.angle_gamma   90.00
#
_symmetry.space_group_name_H-M   'P 1'
#
loop_
_entity.id
_entity.type
_entity.pdbx_description
1 polymer ?
#
loop_
_entity_poly.entity_id
_entity_poly.type
_entity_poly.pdbx_seq_one_letter_code
_entity_poly.pdbx_strand_id
1 'polypeptide(L)'
;MGNQRQIPRRAVEKLRRGAEAGANIYLYGATGFGKTSTVEQVFPRGETVWIDCQNAPGEVLAELETCSQKGYTVLDNLHCVQDEQVQRKILAQAGAGFRLVMIGRAKLPSWLSVLALQSGVLVISEAELRVDSQEMAELCAQAGLNLSAQRQQRWLELTEGNGMVLGLAIRRMQQGAQDGPALEAEVRRAFIAYLD
;
A
#
# COMPACT_ATOMS: atom_id res chain seq x y z
N MET A 1 -5.52 0.61 23.27
CA MET A 1 -5.46 0.48 21.80
C MET A 1 -5.19 -0.98 21.52
N GLY A 2 -6.19 -1.72 21.05
CA GLY A 2 -6.07 -3.17 20.82
C GLY A 2 -5.09 -3.45 19.71
N ASN A 3 -4.18 -4.37 19.99
CA ASN A 3 -3.22 -4.93 19.05
C ASN A 3 -4.01 -5.68 17.96
N GLN A 4 -4.47 -4.99 16.91
CA GLN A 4 -5.04 -5.67 15.75
C GLN A 4 -3.90 -6.51 15.18
N ARG A 5 -3.96 -7.83 15.38
CA ARG A 5 -3.05 -8.75 14.72
C ARG A 5 -3.15 -8.48 13.22
N GLN A 6 -2.09 -7.91 12.68
CA GLN A 6 -1.99 -7.64 11.25
C GLN A 6 -2.00 -8.99 10.53
N ILE A 7 -2.90 -9.14 9.58
CA ILE A 7 -2.95 -10.34 8.75
C ILE A 7 -1.74 -10.32 7.84
N PRO A 8 -0.93 -11.40 7.83
CA PRO A 8 0.18 -11.48 6.90
C PRO A 8 -0.37 -11.56 5.47
N ARG A 9 -0.28 -10.45 4.77
CA ARG A 9 -0.73 -10.37 3.37
C ARG A 9 0.36 -10.90 2.45
N ARG A 10 -0.04 -11.55 1.36
CA ARG A 10 0.88 -12.01 0.30
C ARG A 10 1.80 -10.87 -0.20
N ALA A 11 1.27 -9.65 -0.31
CA ALA A 11 2.05 -8.47 -0.66
C ALA A 11 3.12 -8.13 0.39
N VAL A 12 2.86 -8.34 1.69
CA VAL A 12 3.83 -8.13 2.77
C VAL A 12 5.01 -9.11 2.64
N GLU A 13 4.73 -10.37 2.34
CA GLU A 13 5.79 -11.37 2.16
C GLU A 13 6.66 -11.08 0.93
N LYS A 14 6.03 -10.68 -0.19
CA LYS A 14 6.77 -10.27 -1.38
C LYS A 14 7.65 -9.04 -1.10
N LEU A 15 7.10 -8.05 -0.38
CA LEU A 15 7.83 -6.86 0.04
C LEU A 15 9.03 -7.23 0.92
N ARG A 16 8.84 -8.11 1.91
CA ARG A 16 9.91 -8.58 2.81
C ARG A 16 11.03 -9.28 2.04
N ARG A 17 10.70 -10.20 1.15
CA ARG A 17 11.69 -10.88 0.29
C ARG A 17 12.48 -9.89 -0.58
N GLY A 18 11.79 -8.88 -1.15
CA GLY A 18 12.47 -7.83 -1.90
C GLY A 18 13.41 -7.01 -1.04
N ALA A 19 13.01 -6.72 0.19
CA ALA A 19 13.85 -6.01 1.16
C ALA A 19 15.09 -6.83 1.57
N GLU A 20 14.93 -8.10 1.83
CA GLU A 20 16.05 -9.02 2.14
C GLU A 20 17.03 -9.12 0.97
N ALA A 21 16.54 -9.09 -0.26
CA ALA A 21 17.36 -9.07 -1.47
C ALA A 21 18.02 -7.71 -1.75
N GLY A 22 17.74 -6.68 -0.98
CA GLY A 22 18.28 -5.33 -1.17
C GLY A 22 17.72 -4.59 -2.39
N ALA A 23 16.57 -5.00 -2.92
CA ALA A 23 15.98 -4.43 -4.12
C ALA A 23 15.36 -3.05 -3.85
N ASN A 24 15.38 -2.16 -4.84
CA ASN A 24 14.45 -1.04 -4.88
C ASN A 24 13.04 -1.56 -5.16
N ILE A 25 12.04 -1.03 -4.49
CA ILE A 25 10.67 -1.57 -4.52
C ILE A 25 9.70 -0.46 -4.90
N TYR A 26 8.76 -0.76 -5.79
CA TYR A 26 7.69 0.14 -6.17
C TYR A 26 6.32 -0.52 -5.96
N LEU A 27 5.49 0.07 -5.09
CA LEU A 27 4.11 -0.37 -4.87
C LEU A 27 3.17 0.62 -5.56
N TYR A 28 2.19 0.11 -6.31
CA TYR A 28 1.18 0.98 -6.89
C TYR A 28 -0.22 0.37 -6.85
N GLY A 29 -1.21 1.24 -6.89
CA GLY A 29 -2.64 0.92 -6.91
C GLY A 29 -3.46 2.11 -6.45
N ALA A 30 -4.77 2.07 -6.68
CA ALA A 30 -5.69 3.10 -6.26
C ALA A 30 -5.72 3.26 -4.73
N THR A 31 -6.38 4.32 -4.26
CA THR A 31 -6.59 4.55 -2.83
C THR A 31 -7.37 3.40 -2.18
N GLY A 32 -7.02 3.04 -0.96
CA GLY A 32 -7.72 2.00 -0.19
C GLY A 32 -7.21 0.57 -0.35
N PHE A 33 -6.32 0.28 -1.31
CA PHE A 33 -5.71 -1.05 -1.46
C PHE A 33 -4.61 -1.36 -0.43
N GLY A 34 -4.39 -0.49 0.55
CA GLY A 34 -3.52 -0.76 1.69
C GLY A 34 -2.02 -0.69 1.40
N LYS A 35 -1.58 0.07 0.39
CA LYS A 35 -0.15 0.25 0.05
C LYS A 35 0.69 0.67 1.24
N THR A 36 0.36 1.82 1.83
CA THR A 36 1.06 2.38 2.99
C THR A 36 1.05 1.42 4.18
N SER A 37 -0.11 0.83 4.50
CA SER A 37 -0.22 -0.16 5.58
C SER A 37 0.58 -1.45 5.31
N THR A 38 0.72 -1.87 4.05
CA THR A 38 1.57 -2.99 3.66
C THR A 38 3.04 -2.66 3.91
N VAL A 39 3.46 -1.45 3.55
CA VAL A 39 4.84 -1.00 3.75
C VAL A 39 5.15 -0.81 5.24
N GLU A 40 4.25 -0.24 6.02
CA GLU A 40 4.44 -0.04 7.47
C GLU A 40 4.64 -1.36 8.25
N GLN A 41 4.11 -2.48 7.76
CA GLN A 41 4.33 -3.79 8.38
C GLN A 41 5.76 -4.31 8.23
N VAL A 42 6.50 -3.84 7.24
CA VAL A 42 7.90 -4.23 6.99
C VAL A 42 8.87 -3.11 7.39
N PHE A 43 8.44 -1.88 7.23
CA PHE A 43 9.22 -0.66 7.48
C PHE A 43 8.46 0.27 8.42
N PRO A 44 8.46 0.01 9.75
CA PRO A 44 7.74 0.84 10.73
C PRO A 44 8.26 2.29 10.72
N ARG A 45 7.34 3.26 10.84
CA ARG A 45 7.68 4.70 10.83
C ARG A 45 8.67 5.11 11.93
N GLY A 46 8.68 4.42 13.07
CA GLY A 46 9.63 4.70 14.16
C GLY A 46 11.04 4.19 13.94
N GLU A 47 11.25 3.32 12.94
CA GLU A 47 12.53 2.65 12.68
C GLU A 47 13.08 2.95 11.28
N THR A 48 12.26 3.52 10.41
CA THR A 48 12.57 3.75 9.00
C THR A 48 12.29 5.22 8.65
N VAL A 49 13.10 5.81 7.80
CA VAL A 49 12.89 7.14 7.25
C VAL A 49 11.72 7.10 6.26
N TRP A 50 10.71 7.92 6.51
CA TRP A 50 9.56 8.10 5.63
C TRP A 50 9.49 9.54 5.16
N ILE A 51 9.42 9.73 3.85
CA ILE A 51 9.31 11.04 3.20
C ILE A 51 7.96 11.09 2.50
N ASP A 52 7.14 12.09 2.83
CA ASP A 52 5.90 12.34 2.12
C ASP A 52 6.15 13.26 0.92
N CYS A 53 6.04 12.69 -0.28
CA CYS A 53 6.25 13.42 -1.52
C CYS A 53 5.11 14.40 -1.87
N GLN A 54 4.10 14.57 -1.01
CA GLN A 54 3.13 15.68 -1.10
C GLN A 54 3.68 16.99 -0.55
N ASN A 55 4.73 16.94 0.26
CA ASN A 55 5.40 18.13 0.79
C ASN A 55 6.01 18.98 -0.33
N ALA A 56 6.34 20.23 -0.01
CA ALA A 56 6.99 21.12 -0.97
C ALA A 56 8.32 20.52 -1.47
N PRO A 57 8.68 20.71 -2.77
CA PRO A 57 9.89 20.11 -3.35
C PRO A 57 11.17 20.38 -2.55
N GLY A 58 11.32 21.59 -1.99
CA GLY A 58 12.47 21.92 -1.15
C GLY A 58 12.55 21.13 0.15
N GLU A 59 11.41 20.81 0.77
CA GLU A 59 11.34 19.96 1.96
C GLU A 59 11.71 18.51 1.62
N VAL A 60 11.14 17.98 0.53
CA VAL A 60 11.47 16.64 0.05
C VAL A 60 12.96 16.51 -0.27
N LEU A 61 13.56 17.52 -0.92
CA LEU A 61 15.00 17.52 -1.20
C LEU A 61 15.83 17.54 0.09
N ALA A 62 15.45 18.35 1.07
CA ALA A 62 16.15 18.43 2.36
C ALA A 62 16.07 17.09 3.10
N GLU A 63 14.91 16.45 3.14
CA GLU A 63 14.74 15.13 3.76
C GLU A 63 15.55 14.05 3.03
N LEU A 64 15.57 14.06 1.70
CA LEU A 64 16.41 13.14 0.91
C LEU A 64 17.91 13.28 1.21
N GLU A 65 18.38 14.47 1.59
CA GLU A 65 19.78 14.67 1.98
C GLU A 65 20.15 14.04 3.32
N THR A 66 19.18 13.82 4.19
CA THR A 66 19.39 13.17 5.50
C THR A 66 19.40 11.65 5.43
N CYS A 67 19.03 11.06 4.29
CA CYS A 67 18.92 9.60 4.13
C CYS A 67 20.28 8.92 4.24
N SER A 68 20.27 7.67 4.71
CA SER A 68 21.46 6.84 4.89
C SER A 68 21.38 5.60 3.99
N GLN A 69 22.53 5.16 3.46
CA GLN A 69 22.65 3.90 2.71
C GLN A 69 22.49 2.64 3.58
N LYS A 70 22.51 2.81 4.91
CA LYS A 70 22.47 1.65 5.84
C LYS A 70 21.07 1.03 5.99
N GLY A 71 20.03 1.69 5.51
CA GLY A 71 18.65 1.23 5.63
C GLY A 71 17.80 1.55 4.41
N TYR A 72 16.52 1.26 4.53
CA TYR A 72 15.53 1.67 3.53
C TYR A 72 15.01 3.08 3.82
N THR A 73 14.72 3.82 2.75
CA THR A 73 13.93 5.06 2.80
C THR A 73 12.63 4.81 2.07
N VAL A 74 11.52 5.15 2.70
CA VAL A 74 10.17 5.06 2.10
C VAL A 74 9.76 6.41 1.55
N LEU A 75 9.42 6.44 0.27
CA LEU A 75 8.88 7.61 -0.44
C LEU A 75 7.38 7.37 -0.64
N ASP A 76 6.55 7.96 0.21
CA ASP A 76 5.09 7.87 0.08
C ASP A 76 4.57 8.95 -0.87
N ASN A 77 3.43 8.69 -1.52
CA ASN A 77 2.81 9.59 -2.48
C ASN A 77 3.71 10.00 -3.67
N LEU A 78 4.56 9.10 -4.15
CA LEU A 78 5.51 9.39 -5.22
C LEU A 78 4.87 9.95 -6.51
N HIS A 79 3.58 9.68 -6.73
CA HIS A 79 2.82 10.23 -7.85
C HIS A 79 2.67 11.76 -7.82
N CYS A 80 2.95 12.40 -6.68
CA CYS A 80 2.96 13.85 -6.51
C CYS A 80 4.28 14.49 -6.96
N VAL A 81 5.33 13.71 -7.19
CA VAL A 81 6.64 14.23 -7.61
C VAL A 81 6.59 14.66 -9.08
N GLN A 82 6.43 15.96 -9.30
CA GLN A 82 6.49 16.59 -10.63
C GLN A 82 7.78 17.38 -10.83
N ASP A 83 8.43 17.81 -9.76
CA ASP A 83 9.67 18.59 -9.79
C ASP A 83 10.84 17.74 -10.29
N GLU A 84 11.52 18.22 -11.33
CA GLU A 84 12.64 17.50 -11.96
C GLU A 84 13.86 17.37 -11.04
N GLN A 85 14.09 18.30 -10.12
CA GLN A 85 15.23 18.23 -9.22
C GLN A 85 15.01 17.11 -8.21
N VAL A 86 13.78 16.95 -7.69
CA VAL A 86 13.40 15.83 -6.82
C VAL A 86 13.54 14.50 -7.56
N GLN A 87 13.05 14.42 -8.81
CA GLN A 87 13.19 13.20 -9.64
C GLN A 87 14.66 12.82 -9.83
N ARG A 88 15.51 13.78 -10.22
CA ARG A 88 16.96 13.57 -10.40
C ARG A 88 17.64 13.15 -9.10
N LYS A 89 17.27 13.75 -7.97
CA LYS A 89 17.83 13.38 -6.65
C LYS A 89 17.48 11.93 -6.29
N ILE A 90 16.23 11.51 -6.46
CA ILE A 90 15.79 10.13 -6.21
C ILE A 90 16.57 9.15 -7.10
N LEU A 91 16.68 9.43 -8.40
CA LEU A 91 17.44 8.59 -9.33
C LEU A 91 18.93 8.50 -8.97
N ALA A 92 19.54 9.62 -8.60
CA ALA A 92 20.94 9.66 -8.18
C ALA A 92 21.17 8.85 -6.90
N GLN A 93 20.28 8.94 -5.92
CA GLN A 93 20.38 8.13 -4.70
C GLN A 93 20.25 6.63 -5.00
N ALA A 94 19.23 6.23 -5.76
CA ALA A 94 19.06 4.83 -6.15
C ALA A 94 20.30 4.30 -6.91
N GLY A 95 20.87 5.08 -7.82
CA GLY A 95 22.10 4.76 -8.54
C GLY A 95 23.36 4.71 -7.64
N ALA A 96 23.35 5.46 -6.54
CA ALA A 96 24.42 5.43 -5.53
C ALA A 96 24.26 4.29 -4.50
N GLY A 97 23.30 3.39 -4.66
CA GLY A 97 23.10 2.22 -3.80
C GLY A 97 22.19 2.47 -2.58
N PHE A 98 21.47 3.58 -2.53
CA PHE A 98 20.39 3.75 -1.56
C PHE A 98 19.24 2.79 -1.88
N ARG A 99 18.62 2.25 -0.83
CA ARG A 99 17.50 1.31 -0.96
C ARG A 99 16.18 2.06 -0.74
N LEU A 100 15.35 2.09 -1.77
CA LEU A 100 14.12 2.87 -1.76
C LEU A 100 12.90 1.96 -1.83
N VAL A 101 11.90 2.26 -1.02
CA VAL A 101 10.53 1.77 -1.16
C VAL A 101 9.67 2.94 -1.61
N MET A 102 9.08 2.83 -2.77
CA MET A 102 8.35 3.90 -3.43
C MET A 102 6.87 3.52 -3.54
N ILE A 103 5.98 4.41 -3.10
CA ILE A 103 4.53 4.18 -3.10
C ILE A 103 3.85 5.17 -4.04
N GLY A 104 3.15 4.66 -5.06
CA GLY A 104 2.42 5.47 -6.02
C GLY A 104 0.97 5.05 -6.24
N ARG A 105 0.23 5.79 -7.07
CA ARG A 105 -1.16 5.46 -7.44
C ARG A 105 -1.26 4.76 -8.79
N ALA A 106 -0.31 4.97 -9.68
CA ALA A 106 -0.29 4.43 -11.04
C ALA A 106 0.93 3.54 -11.27
N LYS A 107 0.99 2.87 -12.40
CA LYS A 107 2.17 2.12 -12.85
C LYS A 107 3.43 2.97 -12.76
N LEU A 108 4.57 2.31 -12.76
CA LEU A 108 5.89 2.94 -12.67
C LEU A 108 5.99 4.14 -13.63
N PRO A 109 6.26 5.35 -13.13
CA PRO A 109 6.35 6.54 -13.98
C PRO A 109 7.55 6.46 -14.92
N SER A 110 7.46 7.09 -16.08
CA SER A 110 8.47 7.00 -17.14
C SER A 110 9.87 7.43 -16.68
N TRP A 111 9.97 8.43 -15.82
CA TRP A 111 11.25 8.89 -15.29
C TRP A 111 11.96 7.86 -14.39
N LEU A 112 11.21 6.91 -13.79
CA LEU A 112 11.78 5.78 -13.04
C LEU A 112 12.13 4.57 -13.93
N SER A 113 11.76 4.57 -15.22
CA SER A 113 12.03 3.44 -16.10
C SER A 113 13.52 3.16 -16.25
N VAL A 114 14.35 4.18 -16.19
CA VAL A 114 15.82 4.04 -16.22
C VAL A 114 16.31 3.19 -15.03
N LEU A 115 15.79 3.44 -13.84
CA LEU A 115 16.13 2.67 -12.64
C LEU A 115 15.71 1.19 -12.79
N ALA A 116 14.52 0.96 -13.35
CA ALA A 116 14.03 -0.40 -13.58
C ALA A 116 14.91 -1.19 -14.56
N LEU A 117 15.47 -0.51 -15.55
CA LEU A 117 16.37 -1.11 -16.54
C LEU A 117 17.79 -1.37 -16.00
N GLN A 118 18.31 -0.48 -15.16
CA GLN A 118 19.69 -0.54 -14.69
C GLN A 118 19.89 -1.47 -13.47
N SER A 119 19.02 -1.37 -12.47
CA SER A 119 19.20 -2.08 -11.21
C SER A 119 18.05 -3.05 -10.87
N GLY A 120 17.03 -3.07 -11.70
CA GLY A 120 15.79 -3.78 -11.40
C GLY A 120 15.00 -3.10 -10.28
N VAL A 121 13.69 -3.02 -10.45
CA VAL A 121 12.76 -2.57 -9.39
C VAL A 121 11.77 -3.69 -9.16
N LEU A 122 11.64 -4.15 -7.93
CA LEU A 122 10.57 -5.07 -7.57
C LEU A 122 9.26 -4.31 -7.59
N VAL A 123 8.36 -4.70 -8.48
CA VAL A 123 7.05 -4.07 -8.58
C VAL A 123 6.01 -4.92 -7.85
N ILE A 124 5.22 -4.28 -6.97
CA ILE A 124 4.03 -4.83 -6.33
C ILE A 124 2.83 -4.05 -6.85
N SER A 125 2.01 -4.73 -7.63
CA SER A 125 0.85 -4.14 -8.30
C SER A 125 -0.39 -4.12 -7.41
N GLU A 126 -1.40 -3.34 -7.82
CA GLU A 126 -2.71 -3.35 -7.20
C GLU A 126 -3.31 -4.75 -7.11
N ALA A 127 -3.15 -5.57 -8.15
CA ALA A 127 -3.67 -6.94 -8.16
C ALA A 127 -3.09 -7.81 -7.02
N GLU A 128 -1.86 -7.53 -6.60
CA GLU A 128 -1.20 -8.22 -5.50
C GLU A 128 -1.55 -7.62 -4.12
N LEU A 129 -2.10 -6.41 -4.12
CA LEU A 129 -2.59 -5.72 -2.92
C LEU A 129 -4.07 -6.01 -2.62
N ARG A 130 -4.80 -6.60 -3.56
CA ARG A 130 -6.20 -6.99 -3.35
C ARG A 130 -6.30 -8.04 -2.25
N VAL A 131 -7.26 -7.86 -1.37
CA VAL A 131 -7.62 -8.89 -0.38
C VAL A 131 -8.14 -10.11 -1.13
N ASP A 132 -7.55 -11.27 -0.89
CA ASP A 132 -8.00 -12.54 -1.46
C ASP A 132 -8.97 -13.29 -0.52
N SER A 133 -9.41 -14.46 -0.96
CA SER A 133 -10.38 -15.25 -0.20
C SER A 133 -9.85 -15.78 1.14
N GLN A 134 -8.55 -16.09 1.22
CA GLN A 134 -7.92 -16.52 2.46
C GLN A 134 -7.82 -15.35 3.44
N GLU A 135 -7.30 -14.21 2.98
CA GLU A 135 -7.22 -12.98 3.77
C GLU A 135 -8.61 -12.51 4.24
N MET A 136 -9.64 -12.65 3.39
CA MET A 136 -11.02 -12.32 3.77
C MET A 136 -11.55 -13.22 4.89
N ALA A 137 -11.28 -14.52 4.82
CA ALA A 137 -11.67 -15.45 5.88
C ALA A 137 -10.98 -15.11 7.21
N GLU A 138 -9.70 -14.77 7.18
CA GLU A 138 -8.94 -14.35 8.36
C GLU A 138 -9.48 -13.02 8.93
N LEU A 139 -9.82 -12.04 8.07
CA LEU A 139 -10.46 -10.79 8.49
C LEU A 139 -11.78 -11.03 9.19
N CYS A 140 -12.64 -11.90 8.64
CA CYS A 140 -13.91 -12.27 9.27
C CYS A 140 -13.70 -12.93 10.63
N ALA A 141 -12.77 -13.90 10.71
CA ALA A 141 -12.46 -14.59 11.95
C ALA A 141 -11.94 -13.63 13.03
N GLN A 142 -11.04 -12.72 12.71
CA GLN A 142 -10.54 -11.70 13.64
C GLN A 142 -11.63 -10.72 14.10
N ALA A 143 -12.57 -10.43 13.20
CA ALA A 143 -13.71 -9.56 13.49
C ALA A 143 -14.83 -10.25 14.29
N GLY A 144 -14.74 -11.56 14.51
CA GLY A 144 -15.79 -12.36 15.14
C GLY A 144 -17.04 -12.53 14.26
N LEU A 145 -16.88 -12.37 12.93
CA LEU A 145 -17.98 -12.49 11.95
C LEU A 145 -18.03 -13.91 11.38
N ASN A 146 -19.21 -14.51 11.39
CA ASN A 146 -19.44 -15.84 10.81
C ASN A 146 -20.17 -15.70 9.46
N LEU A 147 -19.43 -15.27 8.42
CA LEU A 147 -19.94 -15.17 7.07
C LEU A 147 -19.66 -16.47 6.29
N SER A 148 -20.68 -16.96 5.57
CA SER A 148 -20.47 -18.10 4.65
C SER A 148 -19.46 -17.74 3.55
N ALA A 149 -18.78 -18.75 2.99
CA ALA A 149 -17.82 -18.54 1.88
C ALA A 149 -18.46 -17.79 0.70
N GLN A 150 -19.75 -18.07 0.40
CA GLN A 150 -20.48 -17.36 -0.64
C GLN A 150 -20.65 -15.85 -0.32
N ARG A 151 -20.92 -15.50 0.95
CA ARG A 151 -21.02 -14.09 1.37
C ARG A 151 -19.67 -13.40 1.36
N GLN A 152 -18.60 -14.07 1.80
CA GLN A 152 -17.23 -13.55 1.73
C GLN A 152 -16.84 -13.26 0.27
N GLN A 153 -17.13 -14.19 -0.64
CA GLN A 153 -16.88 -14.03 -2.08
C GLN A 153 -17.67 -12.83 -2.66
N ARG A 154 -18.95 -12.70 -2.27
CA ARG A 154 -19.79 -11.57 -2.67
C ARG A 154 -19.20 -10.22 -2.23
N TRP A 155 -18.66 -10.14 -1.02
CA TRP A 155 -17.98 -8.93 -0.53
C TRP A 155 -16.69 -8.63 -1.30
N LEU A 156 -15.89 -9.64 -1.63
CA LEU A 156 -14.69 -9.47 -2.46
C LEU A 156 -15.03 -8.93 -3.85
N GLU A 157 -16.07 -9.45 -4.49
CA GLU A 157 -16.55 -8.98 -5.80
C GLU A 157 -17.04 -7.53 -5.73
N LEU A 158 -17.87 -7.20 -4.72
CA LEU A 158 -18.45 -5.88 -4.55
C LEU A 158 -17.39 -4.78 -4.34
N THR A 159 -16.33 -5.12 -3.64
CA THR A 159 -15.26 -4.19 -3.24
C THR A 159 -13.99 -4.31 -4.09
N GLU A 160 -13.99 -5.25 -5.04
CA GLU A 160 -12.81 -5.62 -5.83
C GLU A 160 -11.57 -5.94 -4.96
N GLY A 161 -11.78 -6.43 -3.75
CA GLY A 161 -10.72 -6.70 -2.79
C GLY A 161 -10.07 -5.45 -2.20
N ASN A 162 -10.72 -4.28 -2.30
CA ASN A 162 -10.24 -3.06 -1.67
C ASN A 162 -10.32 -3.18 -0.14
N GLY A 163 -9.16 -3.23 0.52
CA GLY A 163 -9.06 -3.51 1.95
C GLY A 163 -9.71 -2.45 2.85
N MET A 164 -9.74 -1.18 2.41
CA MET A 164 -10.37 -0.11 3.17
C MET A 164 -11.89 -0.21 3.13
N VAL A 165 -12.45 -0.51 1.97
CA VAL A 165 -13.89 -0.66 1.77
C VAL A 165 -14.40 -1.93 2.46
N LEU A 166 -13.64 -3.04 2.38
CA LEU A 166 -13.90 -4.25 3.17
C LEU A 166 -13.86 -3.98 4.68
N GLY A 167 -12.87 -3.22 5.13
CA GLY A 167 -12.77 -2.81 6.53
C GLY A 167 -13.95 -1.95 7.00
N LEU A 168 -14.54 -1.14 6.12
CA LEU A 168 -15.78 -0.43 6.41
C LEU A 168 -16.93 -1.40 6.60
N ALA A 169 -17.14 -2.32 5.66
CA ALA A 169 -18.21 -3.33 5.74
C ALA A 169 -18.11 -4.15 7.02
N ILE A 170 -16.92 -4.65 7.34
CA ILE A 170 -16.64 -5.43 8.55
C ILE A 170 -16.97 -4.63 9.81
N ARG A 171 -16.52 -3.38 9.91
CA ARG A 171 -16.83 -2.52 11.07
C ARG A 171 -18.32 -2.26 11.23
N ARG A 172 -19.04 -2.04 10.13
CA ARG A 172 -20.49 -1.84 10.18
C ARG A 172 -21.21 -3.10 10.69
N MET A 173 -20.79 -4.27 10.26
CA MET A 173 -21.32 -5.54 10.76
C MET A 173 -21.01 -5.74 12.26
N GLN A 174 -19.80 -5.41 12.70
CA GLN A 174 -19.45 -5.44 14.14
C GLN A 174 -20.30 -4.48 14.99
N GLN A 175 -20.76 -3.38 14.39
CA GLN A 175 -21.67 -2.40 15.02
C GLN A 175 -23.14 -2.82 14.96
N GLY A 176 -23.44 -4.01 14.47
CA GLY A 176 -24.80 -4.56 14.41
C GLY A 176 -25.52 -4.38 13.09
N ALA A 177 -24.89 -3.84 12.06
CA ALA A 177 -25.50 -3.82 10.72
C ALA A 177 -25.68 -5.25 10.21
N GLN A 178 -26.87 -5.54 9.70
CA GLN A 178 -27.14 -6.85 9.10
C GLN A 178 -26.43 -6.99 7.75
N ASP A 179 -25.81 -8.15 7.53
CA ASP A 179 -25.25 -8.51 6.25
C ASP A 179 -26.38 -8.71 5.20
N GLY A 180 -26.50 -7.76 4.28
CA GLY A 180 -27.58 -7.78 3.29
C GLY A 180 -27.55 -6.60 2.32
N PRO A 181 -28.57 -6.49 1.44
CA PRO A 181 -28.59 -5.51 0.35
C PRO A 181 -28.44 -4.05 0.79
N ALA A 182 -28.95 -3.69 1.98
CA ALA A 182 -28.84 -2.33 2.50
C ALA A 182 -27.39 -1.95 2.79
N LEU A 183 -26.64 -2.84 3.44
CA LEU A 183 -25.21 -2.65 3.73
C LEU A 183 -24.39 -2.68 2.43
N GLU A 184 -24.71 -3.57 1.50
CA GLU A 184 -24.05 -3.62 0.18
C GLU A 184 -24.19 -2.28 -0.56
N ALA A 185 -25.38 -1.71 -0.55
CA ALA A 185 -25.64 -0.41 -1.19
C ALA A 185 -24.91 0.76 -0.49
N GLU A 186 -24.80 0.74 0.84
CA GLU A 186 -24.03 1.72 1.61
C GLU A 186 -22.54 1.64 1.25
N VAL A 187 -21.96 0.44 1.30
CA VAL A 187 -20.56 0.19 1.02
C VAL A 187 -20.22 0.52 -0.44
N ARG A 188 -21.10 0.19 -1.38
CA ARG A 188 -20.91 0.53 -2.80
C ARG A 188 -20.88 2.04 -3.03
N ARG A 189 -21.75 2.81 -2.38
CA ARG A 189 -21.71 4.28 -2.44
C ARG A 189 -20.41 4.84 -1.89
N ALA A 190 -19.95 4.31 -0.76
CA ALA A 190 -18.67 4.70 -0.19
C ALA A 190 -17.48 4.37 -1.12
N PHE A 191 -17.53 3.23 -1.82
CA PHE A 191 -16.49 2.84 -2.78
C PHE A 191 -16.44 3.78 -3.98
N ILE A 192 -17.59 4.13 -4.57
CA ILE A 192 -17.68 5.07 -5.69
C ILE A 192 -17.14 6.45 -5.28
N ALA A 193 -17.55 6.97 -4.12
CA ALA A 193 -17.09 8.26 -3.60
C ALA A 193 -15.57 8.30 -3.28
N TYR A 194 -14.91 7.15 -3.23
CA TYR A 194 -13.46 7.05 -3.02
C TYR A 194 -12.66 6.96 -4.32
N LEU A 195 -13.32 6.62 -5.43
CA LEU A 195 -12.68 6.53 -6.75
C LEU A 195 -12.63 7.88 -7.47
N ASP A 196 -13.54 8.82 -7.10
CA ASP A 196 -13.57 10.21 -7.56
C ASP A 196 -12.55 11.08 -6.79
#